data_915f156b40844f480d3f5946c4eeb653
#
_entry.id   915f156b40844f480d3f5946c4eeb653
#
_cell.length_a   1.000
_cell.length_b   1.000
_cell.length_c   1.000
_cell.angle_alpha   90.00
_cell.angle_beta   90.00
_cell.angle_gamma   90.00
#
_symmetry.space_group_name_H-M   'P 1'
#
loop_
_entity.id
_entity.type
_entity.pdbx_description
1 polymer ?
#
loop_
_entity_poly.entity_id
_entity_poly.type
_entity_poly.pdbx_seq_one_letter_code
_entity_poly.pdbx_strand_id
1 'polypeptide(L)'
;MIHLLKVLVKKIAKQSNITVIPCLLIYFSLDRLLLYLIFLNFARDKQYVLGTISIINIMKPTNLLLFPIIILCSFTSVKEIPPYKNPALPVDERVKDLLGRMTIEEKFWQTYMMPGELDKGKDRFSHGIFGFQVSTIGTSNPELKQLLQYNPKLTAKEMAKKINEIQRYFVEETRLGIPIIAFDEALHGLIRGGATAFPQSIALAATFDTALVRQVSHAIAMETKTRGIRQILSPVVNLATDVRWGRTEETYGEDPYLSACMGVNFVRSFEEMGVITTPKHFAANSGDGGRDSNPIHFTERFLEETHLVPFKACFQKGQSQSVMTAYNMLDGTPCTANPWLLIDKLRNEWGFDGFTIADADAVGILSLIHI
;
A
#
# COMPACT_ATOMS: atom_id res chain seq x y z
N MET A 1 39.66 22.23 36.71
CA MET A 1 39.58 22.01 35.26
C MET A 1 38.38 21.17 34.87
N ILE A 2 38.18 19.96 35.38
CA ILE A 2 37.03 19.09 35.10
C ILE A 2 35.68 19.74 35.44
N HIS A 3 35.60 20.44 36.54
CA HIS A 3 34.37 21.14 36.98
C HIS A 3 34.04 22.29 36.00
N LEU A 4 35.03 23.03 35.55
CA LEU A 4 34.86 24.13 34.58
C LEU A 4 34.38 23.62 33.22
N LEU A 5 34.93 22.49 32.75
CA LEU A 5 34.49 21.83 31.49
C LEU A 5 33.04 21.34 31.57
N LYS A 6 32.64 20.73 32.71
CA LYS A 6 31.24 20.31 32.92
C LYS A 6 30.28 21.48 32.94
N VAL A 7 30.67 22.62 33.51
CA VAL A 7 29.88 23.85 33.51
C VAL A 7 29.79 24.47 32.12
N LEU A 8 30.90 24.46 31.35
CA LEU A 8 30.94 24.96 29.98
C LEU A 8 30.07 24.14 29.03
N VAL A 9 30.17 22.80 29.11
CA VAL A 9 29.34 21.87 28.32
C VAL A 9 27.84 22.03 28.65
N LYS A 10 27.49 22.16 29.91
CA LYS A 10 26.09 22.42 30.32
C LYS A 10 25.58 23.78 29.86
N LYS A 11 26.45 24.82 29.82
CA LYS A 11 26.09 26.16 29.36
C LYS A 11 25.88 26.22 27.86
N ILE A 12 26.73 25.52 27.09
CA ILE A 12 26.60 25.39 25.63
C ILE A 12 25.34 24.58 25.27
N ALA A 13 25.06 23.47 25.96
CA ALA A 13 23.86 22.68 25.75
C ALA A 13 22.55 23.45 26.03
N LYS A 14 22.58 24.36 27.01
CA LYS A 14 21.40 25.17 27.39
C LYS A 14 21.13 26.34 26.42
N GLN A 15 22.16 26.84 25.71
CA GLN A 15 22.02 27.96 24.77
C GLN A 15 21.67 27.56 23.35
N SER A 16 21.81 26.28 22.98
CA SER A 16 21.75 25.85 21.56
C SER A 16 20.65 24.85 21.23
N ASN A 17 19.73 24.53 22.12
CA ASN A 17 18.70 23.45 21.89
C ASN A 17 19.29 22.13 21.36
N ILE A 18 20.50 21.79 21.79
CA ILE A 18 21.25 20.63 21.35
C ILE A 18 21.17 19.56 22.42
N THR A 19 20.73 18.36 22.06
CA THR A 19 20.82 17.19 22.93
C THR A 19 22.25 16.65 22.86
N VAL A 20 23.07 16.94 23.88
CA VAL A 20 24.44 16.42 24.01
C VAL A 20 24.37 15.14 24.85
N ILE A 21 24.72 14.02 24.26
CA ILE A 21 24.98 12.78 25.01
C ILE A 21 26.52 12.72 25.19
N PRO A 22 27.06 13.09 26.36
CA PRO A 22 28.52 13.03 26.55
C PRO A 22 28.91 11.65 27.08
N CYS A 23 29.73 10.93 26.36
CA CYS A 23 30.64 9.97 26.95
C CYS A 23 32.02 10.64 27.04
N LEU A 24 32.32 11.24 28.19
CA LEU A 24 33.64 11.79 28.48
C LEU A 24 34.29 10.92 29.56
N LEU A 25 35.32 10.16 29.21
CA LEU A 25 36.20 9.50 30.16
C LEU A 25 37.59 10.11 30.01
N ILE A 26 37.99 10.92 30.98
CA ILE A 26 39.36 11.44 31.08
C ILE A 26 40.00 10.77 32.26
N TYR A 27 41.09 10.07 32.00
CA TYR A 27 41.92 9.48 33.03
C TYR A 27 43.29 10.16 33.06
N PHE A 28 43.70 10.66 34.22
CA PHE A 28 45.04 11.17 34.44
C PHE A 28 45.79 10.22 35.37
N SER A 29 46.92 9.74 34.91
CA SER A 29 47.93 9.10 35.76
C SER A 29 49.18 9.96 35.76
N LEU A 30 49.88 10.02 36.88
CA LEU A 30 51.08 10.86 37.03
C LEU A 30 52.20 10.50 36.07
N ASP A 31 52.19 9.31 35.49
CA ASP A 31 53.27 8.78 34.63
C ASP A 31 52.87 8.62 33.15
N ARG A 32 51.62 8.86 32.75
CA ARG A 32 51.19 8.76 31.36
C ARG A 32 50.02 9.71 31.06
N LEU A 33 50.15 10.52 30.02
CA LEU A 33 49.08 11.32 29.49
C LEU A 33 48.27 10.45 28.49
N LEU A 34 47.10 10.04 28.89
CA LEU A 34 46.18 9.31 28.02
C LEU A 34 45.00 10.24 27.69
N LEU A 35 44.89 10.63 26.43
CA LEU A 35 43.77 11.45 25.95
C LEU A 35 42.73 10.53 25.35
N TYR A 36 41.51 10.59 25.87
CA TYR A 36 40.39 9.76 25.44
C TYR A 36 39.35 10.51 24.64
N LEU A 37 38.67 9.79 23.83
CA LEU A 37 37.61 10.20 22.92
C LEU A 37 36.65 11.22 23.49
N ILE A 38 36.44 12.31 22.75
CA ILE A 38 35.33 13.24 22.94
C ILE A 38 34.33 12.97 21.82
N PHE A 39 33.16 12.45 22.17
CA PHE A 39 32.02 12.41 21.25
C PHE A 39 31.18 13.67 21.47
N LEU A 40 31.09 14.51 20.47
CA LEU A 40 30.16 15.63 20.48
C LEU A 40 29.11 15.38 19.39
N ASN A 41 27.89 15.17 19.82
CA ASN A 41 26.74 15.17 18.91
C ASN A 41 26.21 16.60 18.83
N PHE A 42 26.32 17.21 17.65
CA PHE A 42 25.66 18.48 17.36
C PHE A 42 24.43 18.23 16.53
N ALA A 43 23.29 18.67 17.02
CA ALA A 43 22.07 18.77 16.23
C ALA A 43 21.83 20.24 15.90
N ARG A 44 21.88 20.59 14.64
CA ARG A 44 21.42 21.88 14.15
C ARG A 44 20.41 21.59 13.04
N ASP A 45 19.21 22.14 13.15
CA ASP A 45 18.14 22.05 12.17
C ASP A 45 17.76 20.61 11.76
N LYS A 46 17.56 19.72 12.75
CA LYS A 46 17.21 18.31 12.58
C LYS A 46 18.25 17.44 11.84
N GLN A 47 19.47 17.90 11.66
CA GLN A 47 20.59 17.11 11.15
C GLN A 47 21.48 16.66 12.31
N TYR A 48 21.78 15.36 12.40
CA TYR A 48 22.73 14.80 13.36
C TYR A 48 24.11 14.69 12.69
N VAL A 49 25.08 15.39 13.23
CA VAL A 49 26.48 15.24 12.83
C VAL A 49 27.22 14.45 13.92
N LEU A 50 27.63 13.24 13.62
CA LEU A 50 28.48 12.42 14.47
C LEU A 50 29.94 12.67 14.09
N GLY A 51 30.64 13.38 14.93
CA GLY A 51 32.11 13.54 14.81
C GLY A 51 32.84 12.67 15.81
N THR A 52 33.70 11.78 15.35
CA THR A 52 34.60 11.00 16.21
C THR A 52 35.99 11.58 16.08
N ILE A 53 36.55 12.12 17.16
CA ILE A 53 37.94 12.55 17.23
C ILE A 53 38.68 11.48 18.04
N SER A 54 39.51 10.69 17.39
CA SER A 54 40.40 9.75 18.05
C SER A 54 41.83 10.34 18.09
N ILE A 55 42.31 10.66 19.29
CA ILE A 55 43.72 11.05 19.48
C ILE A 55 44.39 9.93 20.26
N ILE A 56 45.27 9.17 19.61
CA ILE A 56 46.10 8.16 20.26
C ILE A 56 47.50 8.74 20.37
N ASN A 57 47.94 8.99 21.59
CA ASN A 57 49.37 9.28 21.79
C ASN A 57 49.87 8.60 23.05
N ILE A 58 50.84 7.73 22.88
CA ILE A 58 51.56 7.02 23.99
C ILE A 58 52.99 7.47 23.89
N MET A 59 53.42 8.45 24.68
CA MET A 59 54.85 8.80 24.78
C MET A 59 55.24 9.12 26.21
N LYS A 60 56.43 8.62 26.60
CA LYS A 60 57.11 8.99 27.86
C LYS A 60 57.67 10.43 27.73
N PRO A 61 57.79 11.18 28.83
CA PRO A 61 58.06 12.64 28.79
C PRO A 61 59.49 13.04 28.50
N THR A 62 60.32 12.27 27.84
CA THR A 62 61.74 12.58 27.64
C THR A 62 62.15 13.02 26.25
N ASN A 63 61.24 13.04 25.25
CA ASN A 63 61.59 13.53 23.91
C ASN A 63 60.46 14.41 23.34
N LEU A 64 60.55 15.73 23.53
CA LEU A 64 59.68 16.70 22.96
C LEU A 64 60.17 17.07 21.55
N LEU A 65 59.89 16.21 20.57
CA LEU A 65 60.01 16.56 19.16
C LEU A 65 58.62 16.63 18.59
N LEU A 66 58.33 17.80 17.98
CA LEU A 66 57.06 18.14 17.31
C LEU A 66 56.65 17.08 16.29
N PHE A 67 55.68 16.24 16.64
CA PHE A 67 54.96 15.41 15.67
C PHE A 67 53.68 16.10 15.28
N PRO A 68 53.33 16.15 13.99
CA PRO A 68 52.08 16.72 13.56
C PRO A 68 50.91 15.87 14.07
N ILE A 69 49.98 16.48 14.79
CA ILE A 69 48.73 15.84 15.22
C ILE A 69 47.86 15.66 13.96
N ILE A 70 47.79 14.45 13.46
CA ILE A 70 46.84 14.12 12.39
C ILE A 70 45.48 13.93 13.06
N ILE A 71 44.63 14.95 12.92
CA ILE A 71 43.22 14.85 13.31
C ILE A 71 42.49 14.14 12.16
N LEU A 72 42.25 12.85 12.29
CA LEU A 72 41.39 12.14 11.37
C LEU A 72 39.92 12.43 11.79
N CYS A 73 39.34 13.44 11.18
CA CYS A 73 37.90 13.65 11.27
C CYS A 73 37.21 12.68 10.30
N SER A 74 36.78 11.54 10.79
CA SER A 74 35.88 10.67 10.03
C SER A 74 34.48 11.28 10.07
N PHE A 75 34.12 12.05 9.04
CA PHE A 75 32.74 12.47 8.84
C PHE A 75 31.95 11.28 8.32
N THR A 76 31.22 10.60 9.19
CA THR A 76 30.15 9.72 8.73
C THR A 76 29.02 10.61 8.27
N SER A 77 28.84 10.71 6.96
CA SER A 77 27.65 11.35 6.39
C SER A 77 26.43 10.58 6.89
N VAL A 78 25.64 11.17 7.76
CA VAL A 78 24.31 10.65 8.09
C VAL A 78 23.52 10.77 6.80
N LYS A 79 23.18 9.63 6.20
CA LYS A 79 22.38 9.61 4.99
C LYS A 79 21.03 10.24 5.34
N GLU A 80 20.79 11.43 4.84
CA GLU A 80 19.53 12.16 5.09
C GLU A 80 18.36 11.28 4.64
N ILE A 81 17.38 11.09 5.52
CA ILE A 81 16.17 10.34 5.17
C ILE A 81 15.41 11.17 4.12
N PRO A 82 15.24 10.66 2.90
CA PRO A 82 14.54 11.42 1.87
C PRO A 82 13.11 11.74 2.31
N PRO A 83 12.56 12.91 1.92
CA PRO A 83 11.25 13.38 2.37
C PRO A 83 10.14 12.34 2.20
N TYR A 84 10.10 11.60 1.11
CA TYR A 84 9.06 10.58 0.88
C TYR A 84 9.09 9.43 1.92
N LYS A 85 10.22 9.15 2.55
CA LYS A 85 10.36 8.15 3.62
C LYS A 85 10.09 8.71 5.02
N ASN A 86 9.93 10.03 5.15
CA ASN A 86 9.68 10.66 6.44
C ASN A 86 8.17 10.66 6.77
N PRO A 87 7.67 9.83 7.71
CA PRO A 87 6.24 9.76 8.01
C PRO A 87 5.69 11.01 8.71
N ALA A 88 6.55 11.91 9.20
CA ALA A 88 6.14 13.16 9.83
C ALA A 88 5.74 14.25 8.83
N LEU A 89 6.07 14.08 7.54
CA LEU A 89 5.69 15.03 6.49
C LEU A 89 4.29 14.73 5.96
N PRO A 90 3.55 15.77 5.49
CA PRO A 90 2.28 15.59 4.79
C PRO A 90 2.40 14.63 3.60
N VAL A 91 1.32 13.89 3.33
CA VAL A 91 1.31 12.88 2.25
C VAL A 91 1.64 13.51 0.90
N ASP A 92 1.07 14.68 0.59
CA ASP A 92 1.29 15.36 -0.69
C ASP A 92 2.75 15.76 -0.91
N GLU A 93 3.45 16.22 0.14
CA GLU A 93 4.87 16.52 0.06
C GLU A 93 5.70 15.26 -0.20
N ARG A 94 5.34 14.16 0.47
CA ARG A 94 5.99 12.86 0.29
C ARG A 94 5.77 12.30 -1.11
N VAL A 95 4.55 12.38 -1.62
CA VAL A 95 4.19 11.94 -2.98
C VAL A 95 4.93 12.78 -4.03
N LYS A 96 4.96 14.11 -3.88
CA LYS A 96 5.67 15.01 -4.79
C LYS A 96 7.17 14.71 -4.85
N ASP A 97 7.80 14.49 -3.71
CA ASP A 97 9.22 14.12 -3.63
C ASP A 97 9.48 12.77 -4.29
N LEU A 98 8.63 11.76 -4.00
CA LEU A 98 8.76 10.42 -4.58
C LEU A 98 8.61 10.45 -6.10
N LEU A 99 7.57 11.09 -6.62
CA LEU A 99 7.32 11.20 -8.07
C LEU A 99 8.45 11.90 -8.81
N GLY A 100 9.10 12.90 -8.19
CA GLY A 100 10.26 13.57 -8.75
C GLY A 100 11.52 12.70 -8.82
N ARG A 101 11.59 11.63 -8.02
CA ARG A 101 12.70 10.68 -8.00
C ARG A 101 12.51 9.47 -8.92
N MET A 102 11.28 9.16 -9.29
CA MET A 102 10.93 7.98 -10.07
C MET A 102 11.29 8.14 -11.54
N THR A 103 11.87 7.08 -12.12
CA THR A 103 11.98 6.94 -13.58
C THR A 103 10.62 6.62 -14.20
N ILE A 104 10.53 6.68 -15.53
CA ILE A 104 9.30 6.31 -16.25
C ILE A 104 8.97 4.85 -16.00
N GLU A 105 9.95 3.96 -16.02
CA GLU A 105 9.78 2.53 -15.75
C GLU A 105 9.26 2.29 -14.34
N GLU A 106 9.81 2.98 -13.33
CA GLU A 106 9.33 2.87 -11.96
C GLU A 106 7.90 3.38 -11.80
N LYS A 107 7.52 4.47 -12.50
CA LYS A 107 6.13 4.94 -12.53
C LYS A 107 5.21 3.92 -13.20
N PHE A 108 5.62 3.36 -14.32
CA PHE A 108 4.84 2.32 -15.01
C PHE A 108 4.61 1.10 -14.11
N TRP A 109 5.66 0.57 -13.48
CA TRP A 109 5.52 -0.58 -12.60
C TRP A 109 4.63 -0.31 -11.38
N GLN A 110 4.54 0.93 -10.90
CA GLN A 110 3.59 1.29 -9.84
C GLN A 110 2.12 1.31 -10.29
N THR A 111 1.83 1.18 -11.58
CA THR A 111 0.47 0.98 -12.09
C THR A 111 0.14 -0.49 -12.38
N TYR A 112 1.05 -1.41 -12.05
CA TYR A 112 0.92 -2.82 -12.44
C TYR A 112 0.63 -3.71 -11.24
N MET A 113 -0.48 -4.47 -11.33
CA MET A 113 -0.89 -5.50 -10.37
C MET A 113 -0.88 -6.85 -11.09
N MET A 114 -0.42 -7.92 -10.41
CA MET A 114 -0.41 -9.24 -11.03
C MET A 114 -0.54 -10.38 -10.03
N PRO A 115 -1.09 -11.54 -10.46
CA PRO A 115 -1.01 -12.78 -9.70
C PRO A 115 0.44 -13.27 -9.62
N GLY A 116 0.84 -13.81 -8.48
CA GLY A 116 2.14 -14.46 -8.30
C GLY A 116 3.00 -13.86 -7.20
N GLU A 117 4.30 -14.06 -7.36
CA GLU A 117 5.33 -13.73 -6.38
C GLU A 117 6.70 -13.56 -7.03
N LEU A 118 7.75 -13.42 -6.22
CA LEU A 118 9.13 -13.22 -6.70
C LEU A 118 9.80 -14.47 -7.32
N ASP A 119 9.17 -15.63 -7.34
CA ASP A 119 9.75 -16.93 -7.77
C ASP A 119 10.29 -16.93 -9.21
N LYS A 120 9.77 -16.04 -10.06
CA LYS A 120 10.17 -15.95 -11.48
C LYS A 120 11.37 -15.03 -11.74
N GLY A 121 12.09 -14.68 -10.67
CA GLY A 121 13.29 -13.86 -10.72
C GLY A 121 13.07 -12.44 -10.16
N LYS A 122 13.83 -12.10 -9.14
CA LYS A 122 13.78 -10.79 -8.48
C LYS A 122 14.14 -9.64 -9.41
N ASP A 123 15.05 -9.87 -10.37
CA ASP A 123 15.56 -8.82 -11.27
C ASP A 123 14.47 -8.18 -12.12
N ARG A 124 13.44 -8.97 -12.49
CA ARG A 124 12.28 -8.45 -13.22
C ARG A 124 11.56 -7.32 -12.50
N PHE A 125 11.61 -7.33 -11.16
CA PHE A 125 10.90 -6.39 -10.31
C PHE A 125 11.83 -5.34 -9.67
N SER A 126 13.03 -5.17 -10.21
CA SER A 126 14.00 -4.17 -9.71
C SER A 126 13.48 -2.74 -9.73
N HIS A 127 12.54 -2.43 -10.62
CA HIS A 127 11.85 -1.13 -10.71
C HIS A 127 10.64 -1.00 -9.76
N GLY A 128 10.36 -2.02 -8.96
CA GLY A 128 9.17 -2.07 -8.11
C GLY A 128 7.97 -2.70 -8.82
N ILE A 129 6.82 -2.70 -8.16
CA ILE A 129 5.49 -3.06 -8.67
C ILE A 129 4.45 -2.54 -7.69
N PHE A 130 3.22 -2.28 -8.14
CA PHE A 130 2.15 -1.86 -7.24
C PHE A 130 1.74 -2.99 -6.29
N GLY A 131 1.44 -4.19 -6.81
CA GLY A 131 0.99 -5.27 -5.95
C GLY A 131 0.98 -6.66 -6.54
N PHE A 132 0.93 -7.65 -5.63
CA PHE A 132 0.83 -9.06 -5.95
C PHE A 132 -0.38 -9.72 -5.29
N GLN A 133 -1.06 -10.61 -6.05
CA GLN A 133 -1.94 -11.61 -5.49
C GLN A 133 -1.12 -12.86 -5.12
N VAL A 134 -0.56 -12.85 -3.93
CA VAL A 134 0.46 -13.81 -3.49
C VAL A 134 -0.08 -15.24 -3.31
N SER A 135 -1.40 -15.38 -3.14
CA SER A 135 -2.05 -16.69 -2.92
C SER A 135 -2.22 -17.51 -4.20
N THR A 136 -2.04 -16.91 -5.36
CA THR A 136 -2.30 -17.57 -6.63
C THR A 136 -1.09 -18.32 -7.16
N ILE A 137 -1.35 -19.49 -7.74
CA ILE A 137 -0.37 -20.22 -8.53
C ILE A 137 -0.57 -19.81 -9.99
N GLY A 138 0.47 -19.23 -10.60
CA GLY A 138 0.42 -18.91 -12.01
C GLY A 138 0.25 -20.16 -12.86
N THR A 139 -0.65 -20.14 -13.84
CA THR A 139 -0.81 -21.21 -14.81
C THR A 139 -0.24 -20.80 -16.17
N SER A 140 0.42 -21.75 -16.85
CA SER A 140 0.86 -21.59 -18.24
C SER A 140 -0.24 -21.88 -19.25
N ASN A 141 -1.35 -22.49 -18.83
CA ASN A 141 -2.49 -22.79 -19.69
C ASN A 141 -3.31 -21.53 -19.97
N PRO A 142 -3.42 -21.07 -21.25
CA PRO A 142 -4.16 -19.86 -21.59
C PRO A 142 -5.65 -19.92 -21.22
N GLU A 143 -6.27 -21.11 -21.33
CA GLU A 143 -7.68 -21.30 -20.99
C GLU A 143 -7.95 -21.23 -19.48
N LEU A 144 -6.96 -21.57 -18.66
CA LEU A 144 -7.05 -21.51 -17.20
C LEU A 144 -6.53 -20.20 -16.63
N LYS A 145 -6.01 -19.27 -17.44
CA LYS A 145 -5.47 -17.97 -16.96
C LYS A 145 -6.52 -17.14 -16.24
N GLN A 146 -7.79 -17.26 -16.62
CA GLN A 146 -8.91 -16.58 -15.94
C GLN A 146 -9.34 -17.32 -14.66
N LEU A 147 -9.00 -18.59 -14.52
CA LEU A 147 -9.26 -19.37 -13.34
C LEU A 147 -8.03 -19.32 -12.43
N LEU A 148 -8.03 -18.38 -11.51
CA LEU A 148 -6.95 -18.26 -10.53
C LEU A 148 -6.87 -19.54 -9.71
N GLN A 149 -5.76 -20.26 -9.84
CA GLN A 149 -5.50 -21.43 -9.02
C GLN A 149 -4.85 -21.02 -7.72
N TYR A 150 -5.39 -21.48 -6.62
CA TYR A 150 -4.93 -21.18 -5.27
C TYR A 150 -4.24 -22.37 -4.63
N ASN A 151 -3.22 -22.10 -3.82
CA ASN A 151 -2.61 -23.15 -3.01
C ASN A 151 -3.49 -23.42 -1.76
N PRO A 152 -4.27 -24.50 -1.71
CA PRO A 152 -5.17 -24.78 -0.59
C PRO A 152 -4.44 -25.16 0.70
N LYS A 153 -3.15 -25.46 0.63
CA LYS A 153 -2.33 -25.88 1.78
C LYS A 153 -1.62 -24.72 2.46
N LEU A 154 -1.63 -23.52 1.87
CA LEU A 154 -0.95 -22.37 2.41
C LEU A 154 -1.69 -21.82 3.64
N THR A 155 -1.12 -22.00 4.81
CA THR A 155 -1.68 -21.50 6.08
C THR A 155 -1.57 -19.97 6.18
N ALA A 156 -2.36 -19.37 7.07
CA ALA A 156 -2.30 -17.93 7.35
C ALA A 156 -0.89 -17.47 7.75
N LYS A 157 -0.19 -18.25 8.57
CA LYS A 157 1.16 -17.96 9.03
C LYS A 157 2.18 -18.01 7.89
N GLU A 158 2.08 -19.00 7.02
CA GLU A 158 2.96 -19.14 5.85
C GLU A 158 2.73 -18.01 4.85
N MET A 159 1.45 -17.64 4.59
CA MET A 159 1.11 -16.50 3.77
C MET A 159 1.72 -15.20 4.31
N ALA A 160 1.53 -14.93 5.60
CA ALA A 160 2.08 -13.72 6.22
C ALA A 160 3.62 -13.69 6.14
N LYS A 161 4.30 -14.81 6.36
CA LYS A 161 5.76 -14.92 6.19
C LYS A 161 6.19 -14.61 4.76
N LYS A 162 5.53 -15.22 3.79
CA LYS A 162 5.80 -15.02 2.37
C LYS A 162 5.61 -13.56 1.96
N ILE A 163 4.51 -12.92 2.36
CA ILE A 163 4.28 -11.50 2.11
C ILE A 163 5.37 -10.65 2.76
N ASN A 164 5.78 -10.96 3.99
CA ASN A 164 6.88 -10.22 4.66
C ASN A 164 8.22 -10.38 3.95
N GLU A 165 8.52 -11.53 3.37
CA GLU A 165 9.73 -11.76 2.57
C GLU A 165 9.70 -10.94 1.28
N ILE A 166 8.56 -10.89 0.60
CA ILE A 166 8.35 -10.06 -0.58
C ILE A 166 8.49 -8.57 -0.21
N GLN A 167 7.86 -8.12 0.87
CA GLN A 167 7.97 -6.74 1.35
C GLN A 167 9.41 -6.35 1.66
N ARG A 168 10.17 -7.25 2.30
CA ARG A 168 11.59 -7.00 2.61
C ARG A 168 12.39 -6.75 1.35
N TYR A 169 12.22 -7.56 0.31
CA TYR A 169 12.87 -7.35 -0.98
C TYR A 169 12.59 -5.95 -1.53
N PHE A 170 11.31 -5.55 -1.61
CA PHE A 170 10.95 -4.25 -2.18
C PHE A 170 11.44 -3.07 -1.33
N VAL A 171 11.38 -3.18 -0.01
CA VAL A 171 11.78 -2.09 0.90
C VAL A 171 13.30 -1.96 1.00
N GLU A 172 14.04 -3.08 1.04
CA GLU A 172 15.47 -3.09 1.36
C GLU A 172 16.37 -3.23 0.12
N GLU A 173 15.92 -3.94 -0.94
CA GLU A 173 16.76 -4.27 -2.08
C GLU A 173 16.44 -3.44 -3.34
N THR A 174 15.26 -2.76 -3.43
CA THR A 174 14.96 -1.88 -4.56
C THR A 174 15.42 -0.44 -4.32
N ARG A 175 15.67 0.30 -5.39
CA ARG A 175 16.24 1.67 -5.33
C ARG A 175 15.41 2.64 -4.48
N LEU A 176 14.09 2.62 -4.63
CA LEU A 176 13.20 3.54 -3.91
C LEU A 176 12.67 2.95 -2.60
N GLY A 177 12.68 1.64 -2.46
CA GLY A 177 12.19 0.96 -1.26
C GLY A 177 10.69 1.16 -1.06
N ILE A 178 9.90 1.12 -2.14
CA ILE A 178 8.44 1.22 -2.10
C ILE A 178 7.86 -0.17 -1.80
N PRO A 179 7.09 -0.34 -0.71
CA PRO A 179 6.45 -1.61 -0.41
C PRO A 179 5.35 -1.94 -1.44
N ILE A 180 5.03 -3.22 -1.62
CA ILE A 180 3.90 -3.64 -2.43
C ILE A 180 2.59 -3.60 -1.64
N ILE A 181 1.45 -3.60 -2.34
CA ILE A 181 0.15 -3.95 -1.80
C ILE A 181 -0.13 -5.43 -2.12
N ALA A 182 -0.18 -6.28 -1.09
CA ALA A 182 -0.66 -7.64 -1.26
C ALA A 182 -2.19 -7.61 -1.33
N PHE A 183 -2.76 -8.14 -2.42
CA PHE A 183 -4.20 -8.14 -2.65
C PHE A 183 -4.76 -9.54 -2.86
N ASP A 184 -6.07 -9.69 -2.69
CA ASP A 184 -6.80 -10.95 -2.91
C ASP A 184 -8.29 -10.73 -3.13
N GLU A 185 -9.04 -11.82 -3.35
CA GLU A 185 -10.50 -11.85 -3.43
C GLU A 185 -11.13 -12.25 -2.09
N ALA A 186 -12.22 -11.59 -1.70
CA ALA A 186 -12.89 -11.87 -0.43
C ALA A 186 -14.41 -11.59 -0.47
N LEU A 187 -15.13 -12.07 -1.50
CA LEU A 187 -16.56 -11.80 -1.70
C LEU A 187 -17.43 -12.35 -0.55
N HIS A 188 -17.24 -13.61 -0.20
CA HIS A 188 -18.01 -14.31 0.84
C HIS A 188 -17.11 -15.17 1.73
N GLY A 189 -15.90 -14.71 1.93
CA GLY A 189 -14.78 -15.35 2.61
C GLY A 189 -13.53 -15.20 1.78
N LEU A 190 -12.39 -15.29 2.40
CA LEU A 190 -11.11 -15.19 1.70
C LEU A 190 -10.83 -16.39 0.79
N ILE A 191 -11.54 -17.51 0.98
CA ILE A 191 -11.42 -18.76 0.22
C ILE A 191 -9.96 -19.21 0.07
N ARG A 192 -9.30 -19.38 1.21
CA ARG A 192 -7.91 -19.86 1.33
C ARG A 192 -7.83 -20.92 2.40
N GLY A 193 -6.77 -21.70 2.38
CA GLY A 193 -6.56 -22.74 3.40
C GLY A 193 -6.76 -22.24 4.82
N GLY A 194 -7.69 -22.84 5.55
CA GLY A 194 -8.03 -22.48 6.93
C GLY A 194 -8.77 -21.14 7.10
N ALA A 195 -9.28 -20.54 6.03
CA ALA A 195 -10.21 -19.42 6.11
C ALA A 195 -11.67 -19.91 6.09
N THR A 196 -12.57 -19.08 6.62
CA THR A 196 -14.00 -19.39 6.68
C THR A 196 -14.69 -19.01 5.38
N ALA A 197 -15.44 -19.94 4.79
CA ALA A 197 -16.36 -19.64 3.70
C ALA A 197 -17.75 -19.35 4.28
N PHE A 198 -18.30 -18.22 3.91
CA PHE A 198 -19.64 -17.78 4.25
C PHE A 198 -20.61 -18.01 3.07
N PRO A 199 -21.92 -17.90 3.27
CA PRO A 199 -22.86 -17.89 2.16
C PRO A 199 -22.54 -16.82 1.11
N GLN A 200 -22.86 -17.06 -0.16
CA GLN A 200 -22.72 -16.11 -1.25
C GLN A 200 -23.40 -14.76 -0.94
N SER A 201 -22.94 -13.69 -1.55
CA SER A 201 -23.43 -12.33 -1.29
C SER A 201 -24.95 -12.21 -1.50
N ILE A 202 -25.50 -12.86 -2.53
CA ILE A 202 -26.95 -12.89 -2.79
C ILE A 202 -27.72 -13.55 -1.64
N ALA A 203 -27.19 -14.62 -1.04
CA ALA A 203 -27.82 -15.29 0.10
C ALA A 203 -27.74 -14.45 1.38
N LEU A 204 -26.63 -13.73 1.58
CA LEU A 204 -26.50 -12.78 2.68
C LEU A 204 -27.46 -11.60 2.51
N ALA A 205 -27.63 -11.09 1.30
CA ALA A 205 -28.60 -10.02 1.00
C ALA A 205 -30.05 -10.43 1.24
N ALA A 206 -30.41 -11.70 0.95
CA ALA A 206 -31.73 -12.26 1.21
C ALA A 206 -32.13 -12.28 2.69
N THR A 207 -31.21 -12.07 3.60
CA THR A 207 -31.53 -11.90 5.04
C THR A 207 -32.11 -10.51 5.34
N PHE A 208 -31.89 -9.50 4.49
CA PHE A 208 -32.19 -8.09 4.73
C PHE A 208 -31.56 -7.52 6.01
N ASP A 209 -30.54 -8.23 6.55
CA ASP A 209 -29.86 -7.88 7.81
C ASP A 209 -28.46 -7.30 7.53
N THR A 210 -28.36 -5.99 7.51
CA THR A 210 -27.09 -5.26 7.32
C THR A 210 -26.13 -5.45 8.49
N ALA A 211 -26.64 -5.69 9.71
CA ALA A 211 -25.81 -5.95 10.88
C ALA A 211 -25.14 -7.32 10.79
N LEU A 212 -25.86 -8.32 10.28
CA LEU A 212 -25.28 -9.65 10.00
C LEU A 212 -24.18 -9.53 8.92
N VAL A 213 -24.45 -8.82 7.82
CA VAL A 213 -23.44 -8.62 6.77
C VAL A 213 -22.20 -7.92 7.34
N ARG A 214 -22.36 -6.94 8.22
CA ARG A 214 -21.25 -6.28 8.90
C ARG A 214 -20.42 -7.25 9.75
N GLN A 215 -21.05 -8.14 10.51
CA GLN A 215 -20.37 -9.13 11.33
C GLN A 215 -19.60 -10.15 10.48
N VAL A 216 -20.23 -10.68 9.44
CA VAL A 216 -19.60 -11.58 8.47
C VAL A 216 -18.39 -10.90 7.82
N SER A 217 -18.56 -9.70 7.30
CA SER A 217 -17.49 -8.95 6.65
C SER A 217 -16.34 -8.61 7.61
N HIS A 218 -16.65 -8.33 8.88
CA HIS A 218 -15.61 -8.12 9.90
C HIS A 218 -14.80 -9.41 10.15
N ALA A 219 -15.44 -10.56 10.23
CA ALA A 219 -14.73 -11.84 10.37
C ALA A 219 -13.81 -12.10 9.16
N ILE A 220 -14.30 -11.87 7.94
CA ILE A 220 -13.50 -12.00 6.72
C ILE A 220 -12.33 -11.02 6.72
N ALA A 221 -12.55 -9.78 7.13
CA ALA A 221 -11.51 -8.74 7.20
C ALA A 221 -10.40 -9.11 8.20
N MET A 222 -10.76 -9.70 9.34
CA MET A 222 -9.79 -10.22 10.30
C MET A 222 -8.93 -11.34 9.70
N GLU A 223 -9.54 -12.30 9.05
CA GLU A 223 -8.82 -13.40 8.39
C GLU A 223 -7.92 -12.91 7.27
N THR A 224 -8.37 -11.90 6.52
CA THR A 224 -7.61 -11.24 5.45
C THR A 224 -6.38 -10.50 6.01
N LYS A 225 -6.61 -9.63 6.99
CA LYS A 225 -5.55 -8.82 7.62
C LYS A 225 -4.47 -9.66 8.27
N THR A 226 -4.83 -10.75 8.96
CA THR A 226 -3.89 -11.63 9.65
C THR A 226 -2.95 -12.36 8.70
N ARG A 227 -3.33 -12.50 7.43
CA ARG A 227 -2.49 -13.08 6.37
C ARG A 227 -1.56 -12.06 5.70
N GLY A 228 -1.64 -10.78 6.08
CA GLY A 228 -0.82 -9.71 5.51
C GLY A 228 -1.41 -9.06 4.25
N ILE A 229 -2.60 -9.46 3.82
CA ILE A 229 -3.33 -8.86 2.69
C ILE A 229 -3.82 -7.48 3.11
N ARG A 230 -3.69 -6.49 2.21
CA ARG A 230 -4.03 -5.08 2.45
C ARG A 230 -5.04 -4.50 1.48
N GLN A 231 -5.40 -5.24 0.45
CA GLN A 231 -6.47 -4.89 -0.48
C GLN A 231 -7.25 -6.13 -0.85
N ILE A 232 -8.58 -5.98 -0.98
CA ILE A 232 -9.46 -7.00 -1.54
C ILE A 232 -10.19 -6.46 -2.76
N LEU A 233 -10.36 -7.32 -3.76
CA LEU A 233 -11.08 -7.01 -4.99
C LEU A 233 -12.59 -7.28 -4.82
N SER A 234 -13.18 -6.67 -3.82
CA SER A 234 -14.55 -6.87 -3.34
C SER A 234 -15.06 -5.58 -2.67
N PRO A 235 -16.41 -5.37 -2.58
CA PRO A 235 -17.52 -6.23 -2.94
C PRO A 235 -17.97 -6.08 -4.40
N VAL A 236 -18.81 -7.01 -4.89
CA VAL A 236 -19.57 -6.83 -6.14
C VAL A 236 -20.88 -6.12 -5.81
N VAL A 237 -21.01 -4.88 -6.25
CA VAL A 237 -22.18 -4.02 -6.03
C VAL A 237 -22.92 -3.71 -7.34
N ASN A 238 -22.65 -4.47 -8.41
CA ASN A 238 -23.49 -4.47 -9.59
C ASN A 238 -24.89 -4.97 -9.25
N LEU A 239 -25.89 -4.51 -10.01
CA LEU A 239 -27.27 -4.93 -9.82
C LEU A 239 -27.60 -6.11 -10.73
N ALA A 240 -28.18 -7.17 -10.17
CA ALA A 240 -28.62 -8.37 -10.89
C ALA A 240 -29.97 -8.11 -11.59
N THR A 241 -30.02 -7.13 -12.47
CA THR A 241 -31.23 -6.73 -13.22
C THR A 241 -31.61 -7.73 -14.31
N ASP A 242 -30.69 -8.60 -14.72
CA ASP A 242 -30.94 -9.69 -15.66
C ASP A 242 -30.44 -11.01 -15.08
N VAL A 243 -31.33 -11.95 -14.83
CA VAL A 243 -31.04 -13.27 -14.26
C VAL A 243 -30.16 -14.16 -15.16
N ARG A 244 -30.01 -13.82 -16.43
CA ARG A 244 -29.15 -14.53 -17.37
C ARG A 244 -27.66 -14.16 -17.19
N TRP A 245 -27.38 -13.10 -16.44
CA TRP A 245 -26.02 -12.70 -16.15
C TRP A 245 -25.29 -13.74 -15.30
N GLY A 246 -24.12 -14.15 -15.75
CA GLY A 246 -23.35 -15.25 -15.16
C GLY A 246 -22.68 -14.94 -13.83
N ARG A 247 -22.95 -13.75 -13.20
CA ARG A 247 -22.35 -13.31 -11.93
C ARG A 247 -23.40 -12.84 -10.90
N THR A 248 -24.64 -13.23 -11.10
CA THR A 248 -25.77 -12.85 -10.22
C THR A 248 -25.51 -13.21 -8.76
N GLU A 249 -24.93 -14.40 -8.48
CA GLU A 249 -24.68 -14.88 -7.13
C GLU A 249 -23.61 -14.07 -6.36
N GLU A 250 -22.75 -13.34 -7.07
CA GLU A 250 -21.75 -12.47 -6.45
C GLU A 250 -22.35 -11.17 -5.90
N THR A 251 -23.56 -10.80 -6.31
CA THR A 251 -24.21 -9.52 -6.02
C THR A 251 -25.07 -9.55 -4.76
N TYR A 252 -25.54 -8.36 -4.35
CA TYR A 252 -26.57 -8.21 -3.31
C TYR A 252 -28.00 -8.14 -3.88
N GLY A 253 -28.21 -8.47 -5.16
CA GLY A 253 -29.50 -8.53 -5.81
C GLY A 253 -29.75 -7.36 -6.78
N GLU A 254 -31.02 -7.15 -7.13
CA GLU A 254 -31.44 -6.18 -8.15
C GLU A 254 -31.77 -4.78 -7.59
N ASP A 255 -32.07 -4.69 -6.28
CA ASP A 255 -32.48 -3.45 -5.65
C ASP A 255 -31.28 -2.55 -5.35
N PRO A 256 -31.22 -1.31 -5.87
CA PRO A 256 -30.10 -0.41 -5.68
C PRO A 256 -29.91 0.04 -4.23
N TYR A 257 -31.00 0.18 -3.47
CA TYR A 257 -30.92 0.60 -2.08
C TYR A 257 -30.39 -0.52 -1.17
N LEU A 258 -30.92 -1.73 -1.33
CA LEU A 258 -30.42 -2.90 -0.60
C LEU A 258 -28.94 -3.15 -0.89
N SER A 259 -28.56 -3.12 -2.18
CA SER A 259 -27.17 -3.28 -2.60
C SER A 259 -26.25 -2.20 -2.02
N ALA A 260 -26.72 -0.96 -1.96
CA ALA A 260 -25.98 0.13 -1.32
C ALA A 260 -25.81 -0.11 0.19
N CYS A 261 -26.87 -0.51 0.90
CA CYS A 261 -26.82 -0.76 2.33
C CYS A 261 -25.87 -1.92 2.68
N MET A 262 -25.96 -3.03 1.94
CA MET A 262 -25.07 -4.20 2.13
C MET A 262 -23.62 -3.84 1.78
N GLY A 263 -23.40 -3.20 0.64
CA GLY A 263 -22.08 -2.76 0.18
C GLY A 263 -21.38 -1.82 1.16
N VAL A 264 -22.09 -0.82 1.71
CA VAL A 264 -21.54 0.10 2.72
C VAL A 264 -21.09 -0.64 3.97
N ASN A 265 -21.88 -1.60 4.48
CA ASN A 265 -21.53 -2.35 5.68
C ASN A 265 -20.35 -3.30 5.44
N PHE A 266 -20.28 -3.90 4.26
CA PHE A 266 -19.12 -4.68 3.84
C PHE A 266 -17.87 -3.80 3.80
N VAL A 267 -17.90 -2.69 3.07
CA VAL A 267 -16.76 -1.77 2.89
C VAL A 267 -16.24 -1.28 4.23
N ARG A 268 -17.10 -0.75 5.09
CA ARG A 268 -16.70 -0.25 6.42
C ARG A 268 -15.98 -1.29 7.26
N SER A 269 -16.40 -2.54 7.22
CA SER A 269 -15.78 -3.61 8.01
C SER A 269 -14.31 -3.82 7.66
N PHE A 270 -13.94 -3.66 6.39
CA PHE A 270 -12.56 -3.80 5.92
C PHE A 270 -11.75 -2.51 6.09
N GLU A 271 -12.31 -1.36 5.68
CA GLU A 271 -11.61 -0.08 5.74
C GLU A 271 -11.26 0.32 7.18
N GLU A 272 -12.15 0.11 8.14
CA GLU A 272 -11.90 0.32 9.56
C GLU A 272 -10.77 -0.57 10.11
N MET A 273 -10.51 -1.69 9.46
CA MET A 273 -9.40 -2.58 9.81
C MET A 273 -8.10 -2.27 9.04
N GLY A 274 -8.10 -1.27 8.16
CA GLY A 274 -6.96 -0.90 7.31
C GLY A 274 -6.71 -1.91 6.19
N VAL A 275 -7.77 -2.49 5.65
CA VAL A 275 -7.76 -3.30 4.43
C VAL A 275 -8.59 -2.56 3.39
N ILE A 276 -7.97 -2.19 2.28
CA ILE A 276 -8.59 -1.45 1.18
C ILE A 276 -9.62 -2.34 0.50
N THR A 277 -10.83 -1.81 0.30
CA THR A 277 -11.90 -2.44 -0.49
C THR A 277 -11.91 -1.92 -1.91
N THR A 278 -12.44 -2.71 -2.83
CA THR A 278 -12.52 -2.38 -4.24
C THR A 278 -13.92 -2.72 -4.77
N PRO A 279 -14.94 -1.87 -4.52
CA PRO A 279 -16.24 -2.07 -5.14
C PRO A 279 -16.14 -2.25 -6.64
N LYS A 280 -16.85 -3.25 -7.16
CA LYS A 280 -16.74 -3.67 -8.55
C LYS A 280 -18.07 -4.09 -9.13
N HIS A 281 -18.24 -4.08 -10.44
CA HIS A 281 -17.38 -3.57 -11.50
C HIS A 281 -18.00 -2.26 -12.02
N PHE A 282 -17.25 -1.20 -11.99
CA PHE A 282 -17.71 0.18 -12.24
C PHE A 282 -17.68 0.50 -13.73
N ALA A 283 -18.85 0.57 -14.40
CA ALA A 283 -20.19 0.46 -13.88
C ALA A 283 -21.09 -0.35 -14.80
N ALA A 284 -22.27 -0.72 -14.26
CA ALA A 284 -23.35 -1.38 -15.00
C ALA A 284 -22.93 -2.69 -15.71
N ASN A 285 -22.00 -3.46 -15.12
CA ASN A 285 -21.60 -4.78 -15.64
C ASN A 285 -22.70 -5.80 -15.31
N SER A 286 -23.68 -5.94 -16.20
CA SER A 286 -24.76 -6.91 -16.13
C SER A 286 -25.34 -7.12 -17.54
N GLY A 287 -26.26 -8.05 -17.72
CA GLY A 287 -26.95 -8.25 -18.99
C GLY A 287 -26.99 -9.69 -19.47
N ASP A 288 -27.53 -9.88 -20.68
CA ASP A 288 -27.87 -11.18 -21.25
C ASP A 288 -26.75 -11.85 -22.07
N GLY A 289 -25.63 -11.19 -22.27
CA GLY A 289 -24.50 -11.67 -23.10
C GLY A 289 -23.55 -12.61 -22.39
N GLY A 290 -23.94 -13.25 -21.28
CA GLY A 290 -23.10 -14.17 -20.54
C GLY A 290 -22.54 -13.53 -19.27
N ARG A 291 -21.18 -13.66 -19.06
CA ARG A 291 -20.57 -13.26 -17.80
C ARG A 291 -20.12 -11.81 -17.80
N ASP A 292 -19.45 -11.37 -18.85
CA ASP A 292 -18.77 -10.07 -18.90
C ASP A 292 -18.88 -9.44 -20.31
N SER A 293 -18.51 -8.17 -20.41
CA SER A 293 -18.32 -7.45 -21.69
C SER A 293 -19.57 -7.11 -22.50
N ASN A 294 -20.74 -7.09 -21.88
CA ASN A 294 -21.96 -6.65 -22.57
C ASN A 294 -21.93 -5.14 -22.83
N PRO A 295 -22.21 -4.67 -24.07
CA PRO A 295 -22.41 -3.24 -24.32
C PRO A 295 -23.68 -2.77 -23.63
N ILE A 296 -23.58 -1.66 -22.90
CA ILE A 296 -24.67 -1.08 -22.14
C ILE A 296 -25.07 0.27 -22.76
N HIS A 297 -26.37 0.43 -22.99
CA HIS A 297 -26.97 1.65 -23.50
C HIS A 297 -28.10 2.10 -22.56
N PHE A 298 -27.73 2.87 -21.54
CA PHE A 298 -28.67 3.42 -20.57
C PHE A 298 -28.61 4.94 -20.58
N THR A 299 -29.74 5.57 -20.34
CA THR A 299 -29.74 7.01 -20.10
C THR A 299 -28.98 7.35 -18.84
N GLU A 300 -28.34 8.51 -18.80
CA GLU A 300 -27.63 8.98 -17.61
C GLU A 300 -28.54 8.95 -16.38
N ARG A 301 -29.77 9.40 -16.48
CA ARG A 301 -30.75 9.36 -15.39
C ARG A 301 -30.96 7.94 -14.85
N PHE A 302 -31.08 6.95 -15.73
CA PHE A 302 -31.26 5.56 -15.28
C PHE A 302 -29.99 5.03 -14.59
N LEU A 303 -28.80 5.36 -15.09
CA LEU A 303 -27.55 5.02 -14.43
C LEU A 303 -27.48 5.64 -13.02
N GLU A 304 -27.78 6.93 -12.89
CA GLU A 304 -27.74 7.67 -11.62
C GLU A 304 -28.77 7.17 -10.58
N GLU A 305 -29.95 6.81 -11.01
CA GLU A 305 -31.02 6.35 -10.12
C GLU A 305 -30.90 4.87 -9.76
N THR A 306 -30.05 4.09 -10.46
CA THR A 306 -29.95 2.65 -10.30
C THR A 306 -28.50 2.18 -10.14
N HIS A 307 -27.79 1.93 -11.24
CA HIS A 307 -26.49 1.25 -11.26
C HIS A 307 -25.37 1.99 -10.54
N LEU A 308 -25.41 3.33 -10.46
CA LEU A 308 -24.40 4.13 -9.79
C LEU A 308 -24.65 4.31 -8.29
N VAL A 309 -25.89 4.09 -7.82
CA VAL A 309 -26.30 4.28 -6.41
C VAL A 309 -25.41 3.47 -5.44
N PRO A 310 -25.22 2.14 -5.63
CA PRO A 310 -24.41 1.36 -4.71
C PRO A 310 -22.94 1.79 -4.68
N PHE A 311 -22.37 2.14 -5.82
CA PHE A 311 -20.99 2.63 -5.90
C PHE A 311 -20.79 3.94 -5.16
N LYS A 312 -21.66 4.94 -5.44
CA LYS A 312 -21.65 6.23 -4.75
C LYS A 312 -21.74 6.06 -3.24
N ALA A 313 -22.60 5.16 -2.77
CA ALA A 313 -22.75 4.85 -1.36
C ALA A 313 -21.47 4.21 -0.77
N CYS A 314 -20.86 3.26 -1.47
CA CYS A 314 -19.60 2.63 -1.04
C CYS A 314 -18.45 3.65 -0.89
N PHE A 315 -18.37 4.65 -1.75
CA PHE A 315 -17.34 5.69 -1.66
C PHE A 315 -17.67 6.72 -0.58
N GLN A 316 -18.86 7.33 -0.64
CA GLN A 316 -19.20 8.44 0.23
C GLN A 316 -19.56 8.02 1.66
N LYS A 317 -20.23 6.89 1.83
CA LYS A 317 -20.65 6.36 3.14
C LYS A 317 -19.74 5.24 3.64
N GLY A 318 -19.28 4.38 2.73
CA GLY A 318 -18.40 3.26 3.05
C GLY A 318 -16.95 3.68 3.24
N GLN A 319 -16.49 4.75 2.58
CA GLN A 319 -15.11 5.25 2.56
C GLN A 319 -14.15 4.29 1.87
N SER A 320 -14.60 3.59 0.83
CA SER A 320 -13.73 2.74 0.01
C SER A 320 -12.63 3.56 -0.65
N GLN A 321 -11.41 3.04 -0.61
CA GLN A 321 -10.21 3.71 -1.13
C GLN A 321 -9.83 3.27 -2.55
N SER A 322 -10.55 2.30 -3.13
CA SER A 322 -10.29 1.84 -4.48
C SER A 322 -11.58 1.47 -5.20
N VAL A 323 -11.53 1.37 -6.52
CA VAL A 323 -12.63 0.94 -7.38
C VAL A 323 -12.08 0.16 -8.56
N MET A 324 -12.80 -0.90 -8.98
CA MET A 324 -12.46 -1.66 -10.18
C MET A 324 -13.39 -1.28 -11.32
N THR A 325 -12.82 -0.88 -12.46
CA THR A 325 -13.58 -0.59 -13.68
C THR A 325 -14.06 -1.88 -14.34
N ALA A 326 -15.20 -1.80 -15.00
CA ALA A 326 -15.84 -2.94 -15.63
C ALA A 326 -15.28 -3.23 -17.05
N TYR A 327 -15.48 -4.46 -17.52
CA TYR A 327 -15.14 -4.88 -18.88
C TYR A 327 -16.01 -4.24 -19.96
N ASN A 328 -17.28 -3.95 -19.64
CA ASN A 328 -18.26 -3.48 -20.60
C ASN A 328 -18.01 -2.03 -21.03
N MET A 329 -18.72 -1.66 -22.08
CA MET A 329 -18.80 -0.29 -22.59
C MET A 329 -20.10 0.36 -22.10
N LEU A 330 -20.05 1.65 -21.84
CA LEU A 330 -21.21 2.53 -21.69
C LEU A 330 -21.30 3.41 -22.95
N ASP A 331 -22.38 3.25 -23.71
CA ASP A 331 -22.62 3.97 -24.98
C ASP A 331 -21.41 3.98 -25.92
N GLY A 332 -20.77 2.81 -26.07
CA GLY A 332 -19.62 2.62 -26.95
C GLY A 332 -18.26 3.02 -26.37
N THR A 333 -18.21 3.57 -25.16
CA THR A 333 -16.95 3.92 -24.47
C THR A 333 -16.64 2.88 -23.39
N PRO A 334 -15.49 2.18 -23.46
CA PRO A 334 -15.09 1.22 -22.43
C PRO A 334 -15.02 1.86 -21.05
N CYS A 335 -15.60 1.23 -20.03
CA CYS A 335 -15.58 1.76 -18.66
C CYS A 335 -14.18 2.08 -18.15
N THR A 336 -13.18 1.27 -18.56
CA THR A 336 -11.77 1.47 -18.18
C THR A 336 -11.15 2.75 -18.77
N ALA A 337 -11.72 3.29 -19.86
CA ALA A 337 -11.22 4.48 -20.55
C ALA A 337 -12.31 5.58 -20.69
N ASN A 338 -13.37 5.55 -19.89
CA ASN A 338 -14.50 6.46 -19.98
C ASN A 338 -14.28 7.72 -19.12
N PRO A 339 -14.00 8.92 -19.73
CA PRO A 339 -13.75 10.14 -18.98
C PRO A 339 -14.97 10.60 -18.18
N TRP A 340 -16.18 10.47 -18.75
CA TRP A 340 -17.42 10.83 -18.04
C TRP A 340 -17.55 10.03 -16.74
N LEU A 341 -17.30 8.70 -16.81
CA LEU A 341 -17.43 7.83 -15.64
C LEU A 341 -16.32 8.08 -14.61
N LEU A 342 -15.05 8.14 -15.08
CA LEU A 342 -13.88 8.13 -14.20
C LEU A 342 -13.45 9.51 -13.72
N ILE A 343 -13.71 10.56 -14.51
CA ILE A 343 -13.32 11.93 -14.15
C ILE A 343 -14.53 12.71 -13.70
N ASP A 344 -15.56 12.83 -14.54
CA ASP A 344 -16.67 13.73 -14.24
C ASP A 344 -17.51 13.19 -13.08
N LYS A 345 -17.94 11.93 -13.11
CA LYS A 345 -18.74 11.34 -12.03
C LYS A 345 -17.92 11.00 -10.81
N LEU A 346 -16.88 10.17 -10.99
CA LEU A 346 -16.12 9.62 -9.86
C LEU A 346 -15.31 10.69 -9.12
N ARG A 347 -14.52 11.49 -9.85
CA ARG A 347 -13.62 12.47 -9.24
C ARG A 347 -14.31 13.81 -8.95
N ASN A 348 -14.89 14.41 -9.98
CA ASN A 348 -15.39 15.79 -9.88
C ASN A 348 -16.70 15.87 -9.09
N GLU A 349 -17.66 14.98 -9.38
CA GLU A 349 -18.98 15.05 -8.73
C GLU A 349 -18.99 14.35 -7.37
N TRP A 350 -18.42 13.14 -7.25
CA TRP A 350 -18.47 12.37 -6.00
C TRP A 350 -17.30 12.63 -5.06
N GLY A 351 -16.25 13.30 -5.54
CA GLY A 351 -15.07 13.64 -4.74
C GLY A 351 -14.22 12.42 -4.34
N PHE A 352 -14.26 11.35 -5.13
CA PHE A 352 -13.47 10.17 -4.84
C PHE A 352 -11.98 10.45 -5.04
N ASP A 353 -11.19 10.32 -3.99
CA ASP A 353 -9.74 10.57 -3.95
C ASP A 353 -8.89 9.29 -3.93
N GLY A 354 -9.51 8.12 -3.87
CA GLY A 354 -8.86 6.82 -3.94
C GLY A 354 -8.28 6.51 -5.33
N PHE A 355 -7.87 5.28 -5.59
CA PHE A 355 -7.32 4.87 -6.88
C PHE A 355 -8.27 3.93 -7.66
N THR A 356 -8.12 3.95 -8.98
CA THR A 356 -8.85 3.05 -9.89
C THR A 356 -7.95 1.92 -10.33
N ILE A 357 -8.50 0.70 -10.42
CA ILE A 357 -7.86 -0.44 -11.06
C ILE A 357 -8.75 -0.94 -12.19
N ALA A 358 -8.16 -1.50 -13.22
CA ALA A 358 -8.89 -2.20 -14.26
C ALA A 358 -9.18 -3.64 -13.83
N ASP A 359 -10.31 -4.20 -14.25
CA ASP A 359 -10.53 -5.65 -14.13
C ASP A 359 -9.43 -6.42 -14.91
N ALA A 360 -9.25 -7.68 -14.59
CA ALA A 360 -8.15 -8.49 -15.13
C ALA A 360 -8.13 -8.44 -16.67
N ASP A 361 -7.02 -7.94 -17.22
CA ASP A 361 -6.80 -7.75 -18.66
C ASP A 361 -7.72 -6.75 -19.37
N ALA A 362 -8.56 -5.99 -18.64
CA ALA A 362 -9.47 -5.02 -19.27
C ALA A 362 -8.74 -3.89 -20.02
N VAL A 363 -7.52 -3.56 -19.65
CA VAL A 363 -6.67 -2.63 -20.40
C VAL A 363 -6.16 -3.27 -21.70
N GLY A 364 -5.88 -4.59 -21.68
CA GLY A 364 -5.40 -5.32 -22.87
C GLY A 364 -6.41 -5.41 -24.02
N ILE A 365 -7.71 -5.25 -23.73
CA ILE A 365 -8.78 -5.25 -24.74
C ILE A 365 -9.06 -3.86 -25.32
N LEU A 366 -8.45 -2.79 -24.80
CA LEU A 366 -8.59 -1.46 -25.39
C LEU A 366 -7.89 -1.39 -26.73
N SER A 367 -8.53 -0.78 -27.71
CA SER A 367 -7.90 -0.45 -28.99
C SER A 367 -7.44 1.01 -28.99
N LEU A 368 -6.58 1.38 -29.94
CA LEU A 368 -6.08 2.75 -30.09
C LEU A 368 -7.18 3.82 -30.26
N ILE A 369 -8.38 3.42 -30.66
CA ILE A 369 -9.52 4.36 -30.77
C ILE A 369 -10.22 4.62 -29.43
N HIS A 370 -9.85 3.88 -28.37
CA HIS A 370 -10.43 4.00 -27.05
C HIS A 370 -9.53 4.73 -26.04
N ILE A 371 -8.28 5.03 -26.44
CA ILE A 371 -7.27 5.63 -25.54
C ILE A 371 -7.03 7.10 -25.89
#